data_8c39d7bdd60f55a479667c5c6963ea9c
#
_entry.id   8c39d7bdd60f55a479667c5c6963ea9c
#
_cell.length_a   1.000
_cell.length_b   1.000
_cell.length_c   1.000
_cell.angle_alpha   90.00
_cell.angle_beta   90.00
_cell.angle_gamma   90.00
#
_symmetry.space_group_name_H-M   'P 1'
#
loop_
_entity.id
_entity.type
_entity.pdbx_description
1 polymer ?
#
loop_
_entity_poly.entity_id
_entity_poly.type
_entity_poly.pdbx_seq_one_letter_code
_entity_poly.pdbx_strand_id
1 'polypeptide(L)' 'MIRPGHLTAHQTARMLGVELGTVRQLVRRGRLARSGGTPRQAWYAAQDVAALAAERQARNAA' A
#
# COMPACT_ATOMS: atom_id res chain seq x y z
N MET A 1 11.59 -10.46 -7.76
CA MET A 1 11.97 -9.08 -8.09
C MET A 1 10.72 -8.28 -8.45
N ILE A 2 10.60 -7.08 -7.91
CA ILE A 2 9.43 -6.24 -8.10
C ILE A 2 9.60 -5.40 -9.34
N ARG A 3 8.52 -5.26 -10.12
CA ARG A 3 8.53 -4.39 -11.30
C ARG A 3 8.70 -2.93 -10.88
N PRO A 4 9.37 -2.11 -11.71
CA PRO A 4 9.40 -0.66 -11.46
C PRO A 4 7.98 -0.11 -11.33
N GLY A 5 7.79 0.80 -10.40
CA GLY A 5 6.47 1.39 -10.16
C GLY A 5 5.55 0.56 -9.27
N HIS A 6 6.05 -0.54 -8.70
CA HIS A 6 5.29 -1.40 -7.78
C HIS A 6 6.02 -1.57 -6.46
N LEU A 7 5.26 -1.81 -5.40
CA LEU A 7 5.80 -1.98 -4.05
C LEU A 7 5.34 -3.30 -3.47
N THR A 8 6.20 -3.90 -2.62
CA THR A 8 5.78 -5.06 -1.82
C THR A 8 4.87 -4.59 -0.69
N ALA A 9 4.24 -5.55 0.01
CA ALA A 9 3.43 -5.22 1.19
C ALA A 9 4.28 -4.54 2.27
N HIS A 10 5.51 -5.00 2.47
CA HIS A 10 6.42 -4.39 3.45
C HIS A 10 6.79 -2.96 3.07
N GLN A 11 7.11 -2.73 1.80
CA GLN A 11 7.42 -1.38 1.31
C GLN A 11 6.21 -0.47 1.43
N THR A 12 5.02 -1.00 1.12
CA THR A 12 3.76 -0.27 1.26
C THR A 12 3.53 0.14 2.71
N ALA A 13 3.72 -0.78 3.64
CA ALA A 13 3.56 -0.49 5.06
C ALA A 13 4.50 0.62 5.52
N ARG A 14 5.75 0.57 5.06
CA ARG A 14 6.74 1.61 5.41
C ARG A 14 6.36 2.96 4.82
N MET A 15 5.90 2.97 3.58
CA MET A 15 5.50 4.22 2.92
C MET A 15 4.29 4.85 3.58
N LEU A 16 3.34 4.03 4.04
CA LEU A 16 2.15 4.50 4.73
C LEU A 16 2.39 4.78 6.22
N GLY A 17 3.52 4.33 6.75
CA GLY A 17 3.81 4.48 8.18
C GLY A 17 2.92 3.63 9.07
N VAL A 18 2.54 2.45 8.60
CA VAL A 18 1.65 1.54 9.32
C VAL A 18 2.25 0.14 9.37
N GLU A 19 1.61 -0.74 10.12
CA GLU A 19 2.02 -2.13 10.21
C GLU A 19 1.49 -2.93 9.03
N LEU A 20 2.12 -4.07 8.76
CA LEU A 20 1.74 -4.95 7.67
C LEU A 20 0.27 -5.39 7.78
N GLY A 21 -0.19 -5.67 8.98
CA GLY A 21 -1.59 -6.04 9.21
C GLY A 21 -2.56 -4.95 8.77
N THR A 22 -2.18 -3.68 8.94
CA THR A 22 -2.99 -2.55 8.50
C THR A 22 -3.08 -2.50 6.98
N VAL A 23 -1.98 -2.81 6.27
CA VAL A 23 -2.00 -2.88 4.81
C VAL A 23 -3.02 -3.92 4.35
N ARG A 24 -3.04 -5.07 4.98
CA ARG A 24 -4.00 -6.14 4.65
C ARG A 24 -5.44 -5.69 4.89
N GLN A 25 -5.68 -4.94 5.96
CA GLN A 25 -7.01 -4.41 6.24
C GLN A 25 -7.44 -3.39 5.19
N LEU A 26 -6.52 -2.54 4.74
CA LEU A 26 -6.82 -1.57 3.69
C LEU A 26 -7.23 -2.26 2.39
N VAL A 27 -6.55 -3.35 2.05
CA VAL A 27 -6.90 -4.14 0.87
C VAL A 27 -8.28 -4.78 1.05
N ARG A 28 -8.54 -5.35 2.21
CA ARG A 28 -9.82 -6.00 2.51
C ARG A 28 -10.98 -5.02 2.44
N ARG A 29 -10.76 -3.78 2.87
CA ARG A 29 -11.78 -2.73 2.84
C ARG A 29 -11.94 -2.07 1.48
N GLY A 30 -11.13 -2.45 0.49
CA GLY A 30 -11.18 -1.88 -0.83
C GLY A 30 -10.53 -0.51 -0.96
N ARG A 31 -9.76 -0.10 0.04
CA ARG A 31 -9.07 1.19 -0.01
C ARG A 31 -7.75 1.12 -0.75
N LEU A 32 -7.17 -0.05 -0.87
CA LEU A 32 -5.92 -0.28 -1.58
C LEU A 32 -6.11 -1.51 -2.46
N ALA A 33 -5.94 -1.33 -3.76
CA ALA A 33 -6.11 -2.41 -4.72
C ALA A 33 -4.78 -3.14 -4.90
N ARG A 34 -4.86 -4.47 -4.91
CA ARG A 34 -3.74 -5.31 -5.23
C ARG A 34 -3.48 -5.24 -6.73
N SER A 35 -2.27 -4.84 -7.12
CA SER A 35 -1.91 -4.66 -8.52
C SER A 35 -1.48 -5.96 -9.20
N GLY A 36 -1.02 -6.93 -8.43
CA GLY A 36 -0.55 -8.21 -8.95
C GLY A 36 0.24 -8.96 -7.91
N GLY A 37 1.07 -9.89 -8.38
CA GLY A 37 1.91 -10.68 -7.51
C GLY A 37 1.45 -12.11 -7.38
N THR A 38 2.05 -12.83 -6.44
CA THR A 38 1.70 -14.22 -6.13
C THR A 38 0.82 -14.26 -4.89
N PRO A 39 0.20 -15.42 -4.56
CA PRO A 39 -0.54 -15.54 -3.31
C PRO A 39 0.29 -15.23 -2.07
N ARG A 40 1.62 -15.39 -2.15
CA ARG A 40 2.52 -15.12 -1.03
C ARG A 40 3.05 -13.70 -1.01
N GLN A 41 3.12 -13.04 -2.18
CA GLN A 41 3.67 -11.69 -2.30
C GLN A 41 2.78 -10.85 -3.18
N ALA A 42 1.96 -10.05 -2.56
CA ALA A 42 1.13 -9.08 -3.27
C ALA A 42 1.97 -7.86 -3.65
N TRP A 43 1.69 -7.30 -4.82
CA TRP A 43 2.31 -6.06 -5.29
C TRP A 43 1.25 -4.98 -5.36
N TYR A 44 1.64 -3.75 -5.07
CA TYR A 44 0.77 -2.59 -5.09
C TYR A 44 1.38 -1.52 -5.97
N ALA A 45 0.56 -0.84 -6.76
CA ALA A 45 1.04 0.24 -7.61
C ALA A 45 1.56 1.38 -6.73
N ALA A 46 2.79 1.83 -6.99
CA ALA A 46 3.39 2.90 -6.20
C ALA A 46 2.56 4.17 -6.20
N GLN A 47 1.94 4.50 -7.34
CA GLN A 47 1.10 5.69 -7.43
C GLN A 47 -0.14 5.58 -6.54
N ASP A 48 -0.72 4.40 -6.41
CA ASP A 48 -1.88 4.19 -5.55
C ASP A 48 -1.49 4.31 -4.08
N VAL A 49 -0.33 3.75 -3.72
CA VAL A 49 0.19 3.85 -2.36
C VAL A 49 0.51 5.30 -2.02
N ALA A 50 1.13 6.03 -2.95
CA ALA A 50 1.46 7.43 -2.74
C ALA A 50 0.20 8.29 -2.56
N ALA A 51 -0.83 8.04 -3.35
CA ALA A 51 -2.10 8.76 -3.23
C ALA A 51 -2.75 8.50 -1.87
N LEU A 52 -2.73 7.25 -1.42
CA LEU A 52 -3.28 6.89 -0.11
C LEU A 52 -2.46 7.50 1.02
N ALA A 53 -1.14 7.52 0.89
CA ALA A 53 -0.26 8.15 1.88
C ALA A 53 -0.55 9.64 2.00
N ALA A 54 -0.72 10.32 0.88
CA ALA A 54 -1.04 11.75 0.86
C ALA A 54 -2.39 12.01 1.52
N GLU A 55 -3.39 11.18 1.25
CA GLU A 55 -4.71 11.28 1.86
C GLU A 55 -4.63 11.14 3.38
N ARG A 56 -3.86 10.16 3.85
CA ARG A 56 -3.71 9.94 5.28
C ARG A 56 -2.97 11.08 5.96
N GLN A 57 -1.95 11.64 5.30
CA GLN A 57 -1.21 12.79 5.82
C GLN A 57 -2.09 14.02 5.92
N ALA A 58 -2.90 14.27 4.91
CA ALA A 58 -3.82 15.41 4.92
C ALA A 58 -4.83 15.29 6.09
N ARG A 59 -5.28 14.06 6.35
CA ARG A 59 -6.22 13.78 7.44
C ARG A 59 -5.55 14.01 8.80
N ASN A 60 -4.27 13.62 8.93
CA ASN A 60 -3.53 13.76 10.18
C ASN A 60 -3.05 15.19 10.43
N ALA A 61 -2.89 15.97 9.38
CA ALA A 61 -2.43 17.35 9.47
C ALA A 61 -3.55 18.34 9.82
N ALA A 62 -4.79 17.90 9.74
CA ALA A 62 -5.96 18.76 10.02
C ALA A 62 -6.11 19.10 11.50
#